data_c9b44c6b807c7776b8fc4eb47425c81e
#
_entry.id   c9b44c6b807c7776b8fc4eb47425c81e
#
_cell.length_a   1.000
_cell.length_b   1.000
_cell.length_c   1.000
_cell.angle_alpha   90.00
_cell.angle_beta   90.00
_cell.angle_gamma   90.00
#
_symmetry.space_group_name_H-M   'P 1'
#
loop_
_entity.id
_entity.type
_entity.pdbx_description
1 polymer ?
#
loop_
_entity_poly.entity_id
_entity_poly.type
_entity_poly.pdbx_seq_one_letter_code
_entity_poly.pdbx_strand_id
1 'polypeptide(L)'
;MSPHTTSSPDLLDVADPDQAHWIELPSHRSSVRVARRCVRTRIEGWGLSEELCADAVLLVSELATNAVRHTPSVRILCGLGMVSAGCLRVEVHDHDYSGRGLDRCEPGLDDESGRGLLLVGQLADAWGVDRSRLTGGNAVWATLRV
;
A
#
# COMPACT_ATOMS: atom_id res chain seq x y z
N MET A 1 -17.14 7.08 9.52
CA MET A 1 -16.29 7.52 8.41
C MET A 1 -15.95 6.33 7.51
N SER A 2 -16.04 6.50 6.23
CA SER A 2 -15.67 5.44 5.31
C SER A 2 -14.18 5.52 5.04
N PRO A 3 -13.42 4.46 5.34
CA PRO A 3 -12.00 4.43 4.99
C PRO A 3 -11.78 4.17 3.51
N HIS A 4 -12.83 3.79 2.80
CA HIS A 4 -12.72 3.37 1.42
C HIS A 4 -13.25 4.45 0.50
N THR A 5 -12.42 4.90 -0.43
CA THR A 5 -12.83 5.84 -1.47
C THR A 5 -12.66 5.19 -2.83
N THR A 6 -13.52 5.57 -3.77
CA THR A 6 -13.50 4.97 -5.09
C THR A 6 -12.54 5.64 -6.06
N SER A 7 -12.08 6.82 -5.72
CA SER A 7 -11.22 7.57 -6.59
C SER A 7 -10.03 8.10 -5.82
N SER A 8 -8.87 8.02 -6.41
CA SER A 8 -7.66 8.53 -5.81
C SER A 8 -6.90 9.36 -6.83
N PRO A 9 -7.30 10.64 -6.97
CA PRO A 9 -6.54 11.54 -7.85
C PRO A 9 -5.13 11.76 -7.34
N ASP A 10 -4.89 11.40 -6.09
CA ASP A 10 -3.61 11.65 -5.42
C ASP A 10 -2.71 10.43 -5.40
N LEU A 11 -2.79 9.57 -6.42
CA LEU A 11 -1.82 8.52 -6.58
C LEU A 11 -0.42 9.14 -6.57
N LEU A 12 0.52 8.42 -6.00
CA LEU A 12 1.88 8.91 -5.92
C LEU A 12 2.40 9.25 -7.30
N ASP A 13 2.95 10.45 -7.43
CA ASP A 13 3.48 10.93 -8.69
C ASP A 13 4.86 10.34 -8.92
N VAL A 14 4.94 9.44 -9.90
CA VAL A 14 6.22 8.82 -10.24
C VAL A 14 7.21 9.80 -10.83
N ALA A 15 6.74 10.95 -11.28
CA ALA A 15 7.61 11.95 -11.89
C ALA A 15 8.35 12.79 -10.86
N ASP A 16 7.99 12.68 -9.57
CA ASP A 16 8.65 13.43 -8.50
C ASP A 16 9.41 12.48 -7.58
N PRO A 17 10.68 12.17 -7.90
CA PRO A 17 11.46 11.22 -7.12
C PRO A 17 11.81 11.72 -5.71
N ASP A 18 11.70 13.02 -5.45
CA ASP A 18 11.97 13.55 -4.13
C ASP A 18 10.82 13.32 -3.17
N GLN A 19 9.61 13.14 -3.69
CA GLN A 19 8.41 12.98 -2.87
C GLN A 19 7.80 11.60 -2.96
N ALA A 20 8.18 10.82 -3.94
CA ALA A 20 7.66 9.47 -4.12
C ALA A 20 8.80 8.50 -4.39
N HIS A 21 8.66 7.31 -3.86
CA HIS A 21 9.63 6.25 -4.05
C HIS A 21 8.90 4.97 -4.44
N TRP A 22 9.32 4.37 -5.54
CA TRP A 22 8.71 3.17 -6.09
C TRP A 22 9.71 2.05 -6.17
N ILE A 23 9.25 0.82 -5.90
CA ILE A 23 10.06 -0.38 -6.07
C ILE A 23 9.19 -1.49 -6.61
N GLU A 24 9.68 -2.17 -7.64
CA GLU A 24 9.02 -3.34 -8.19
C GLU A 24 9.69 -4.59 -7.64
N LEU A 25 8.88 -5.53 -7.16
CA LEU A 25 9.36 -6.74 -6.50
C LEU A 25 8.64 -7.95 -7.07
N PRO A 26 9.29 -9.14 -7.05
CA PRO A 26 8.58 -10.38 -7.36
C PRO A 26 7.40 -10.57 -6.41
N SER A 27 6.31 -11.14 -6.90
CA SER A 27 5.16 -11.46 -6.05
C SER A 27 5.47 -12.73 -5.25
N HIS A 28 6.25 -12.56 -4.21
CA HIS A 28 6.70 -13.64 -3.34
C HIS A 28 6.77 -13.11 -1.91
N ARG A 29 6.47 -13.97 -0.94
CA ARG A 29 6.42 -13.52 0.44
C ARG A 29 7.75 -12.95 0.95
N SER A 30 8.88 -13.38 0.39
CA SER A 30 10.18 -12.81 0.76
C SER A 30 10.28 -11.33 0.37
N SER A 31 9.49 -10.88 -0.62
CA SER A 31 9.47 -9.49 -1.05
C SER A 31 8.83 -8.57 -0.01
N VAL A 32 7.98 -9.11 0.86
CA VAL A 32 7.38 -8.31 1.92
C VAL A 32 8.46 -7.75 2.84
N ARG A 33 9.48 -8.55 3.15
CA ARG A 33 10.62 -8.11 3.96
C ARG A 33 11.38 -6.97 3.27
N VAL A 34 11.58 -7.11 1.96
CA VAL A 34 12.27 -6.08 1.18
C VAL A 34 11.46 -4.78 1.18
N ALA A 35 10.14 -4.88 0.97
CA ALA A 35 9.27 -3.71 0.99
C ALA A 35 9.33 -3.00 2.34
N ARG A 36 9.29 -3.75 3.43
CA ARG A 36 9.37 -3.19 4.79
C ARG A 36 10.66 -2.44 5.01
N ARG A 37 11.78 -3.03 4.57
CA ARG A 37 13.10 -2.40 4.70
C ARG A 37 13.18 -1.12 3.90
N CYS A 38 12.66 -1.12 2.68
CA CYS A 38 12.68 0.06 1.83
C CYS A 38 11.85 1.21 2.44
N VAL A 39 10.69 0.89 2.97
CA VAL A 39 9.84 1.90 3.63
C VAL A 39 10.57 2.48 4.85
N ARG A 40 11.14 1.63 5.69
CA ARG A 40 11.85 2.09 6.88
C ARG A 40 13.00 3.01 6.51
N THR A 41 13.82 2.59 5.56
CA THR A 41 14.99 3.37 5.14
C THR A 41 14.57 4.75 4.62
N ARG A 42 13.51 4.79 3.82
CA ARG A 42 13.06 6.04 3.23
C ARG A 42 12.48 6.99 4.28
N ILE A 43 11.69 6.47 5.20
CA ILE A 43 11.07 7.30 6.24
C ILE A 43 12.13 7.83 7.21
N GLU A 44 13.10 7.01 7.56
CA GLU A 44 14.22 7.46 8.38
C GLU A 44 15.01 8.55 7.67
N GLY A 45 15.21 8.39 6.36
CA GLY A 45 15.88 9.40 5.56
C GLY A 45 15.15 10.73 5.49
N TRP A 46 13.82 10.70 5.62
CA TRP A 46 13.02 11.93 5.67
C TRP A 46 12.95 12.55 7.07
N GLY A 47 13.52 11.90 8.06
CA GLY A 47 13.53 12.43 9.42
C GLY A 47 12.18 12.37 10.13
N LEU A 48 11.28 11.49 9.70
CA LEU A 48 9.99 11.34 10.32
C LEU A 48 10.09 10.50 11.60
N SER A 49 9.07 10.55 12.44
CA SER A 49 9.11 9.91 13.75
C SER A 49 9.21 8.39 13.66
N GLU A 50 9.74 7.77 14.70
CA GLU A 50 9.83 6.31 14.79
C GLU A 50 8.44 5.68 14.85
N GLU A 51 7.49 6.34 15.50
CA GLU A 51 6.12 5.86 15.57
C GLU A 51 5.49 5.80 14.17
N LEU A 52 5.65 6.86 13.40
CA LEU A 52 5.15 6.91 12.04
C LEU A 52 5.83 5.86 11.17
N CYS A 53 7.13 5.66 11.37
CA CYS A 53 7.89 4.66 10.64
C CYS A 53 7.31 3.26 10.92
N ALA A 54 7.06 2.95 12.19
CA ALA A 54 6.51 1.65 12.57
C ALA A 54 5.13 1.42 11.94
N ASP A 55 4.30 2.44 11.94
CA ASP A 55 2.96 2.36 11.35
C ASP A 55 3.03 2.15 9.84
N ALA A 56 3.90 2.88 9.16
CA ALA A 56 4.05 2.76 7.72
C ALA A 56 4.61 1.39 7.32
N VAL A 57 5.57 0.88 8.10
CA VAL A 57 6.13 -0.46 7.87
C VAL A 57 5.04 -1.52 8.04
N LEU A 58 4.19 -1.36 9.04
CA LEU A 58 3.10 -2.30 9.25
C LEU A 58 2.09 -2.23 8.10
N LEU A 59 1.75 -1.02 7.64
CA LEU A 59 0.85 -0.86 6.49
C LEU A 59 1.39 -1.54 5.24
N VAL A 60 2.64 -1.26 4.87
CA VAL A 60 3.19 -1.86 3.65
C VAL A 60 3.26 -3.37 3.78
N SER A 61 3.55 -3.86 4.98
CA SER A 61 3.59 -5.30 5.25
C SER A 61 2.25 -5.95 4.96
N GLU A 62 1.16 -5.35 5.45
CA GLU A 62 -0.18 -5.90 5.25
C GLU A 62 -0.63 -5.78 3.80
N LEU A 63 -0.39 -4.64 3.16
CA LEU A 63 -0.77 -4.45 1.77
C LEU A 63 0.02 -5.38 0.85
N ALA A 64 1.33 -5.51 1.04
CA ALA A 64 2.15 -6.39 0.22
C ALA A 64 1.80 -7.86 0.44
N THR A 65 1.58 -8.26 1.68
CA THR A 65 1.17 -9.63 2.00
C THR A 65 -0.15 -9.96 1.32
N ASN A 66 -1.09 -9.04 1.39
CA ASN A 66 -2.39 -9.22 0.75
C ASN A 66 -2.24 -9.40 -0.77
N ALA A 67 -1.42 -8.58 -1.42
CA ALA A 67 -1.18 -8.69 -2.85
C ALA A 67 -0.53 -10.02 -3.21
N VAL A 68 0.48 -10.43 -2.45
CA VAL A 68 1.22 -11.68 -2.71
C VAL A 68 0.31 -12.91 -2.53
N ARG A 69 -0.55 -12.89 -1.52
CA ARG A 69 -1.38 -14.06 -1.18
C ARG A 69 -2.63 -14.18 -2.04
N HIS A 70 -3.20 -13.06 -2.47
CA HIS A 70 -4.56 -13.07 -3.01
C HIS A 70 -4.66 -12.66 -4.47
N THR A 71 -3.55 -12.36 -5.13
CA THR A 71 -3.59 -12.01 -6.54
C THR A 71 -2.63 -12.87 -7.36
N PRO A 72 -3.03 -13.26 -8.58
CA PRO A 72 -2.17 -14.06 -9.43
C PRO A 72 -1.17 -13.18 -10.21
N SER A 73 -0.45 -12.35 -9.50
CA SER A 73 0.54 -11.47 -10.10
C SER A 73 1.92 -12.09 -10.05
N VAL A 74 2.73 -11.81 -11.07
CA VAL A 74 4.14 -12.20 -11.06
C VAL A 74 4.96 -11.18 -10.27
N ARG A 75 4.54 -9.92 -10.31
CA ARG A 75 5.24 -8.83 -9.65
C ARG A 75 4.26 -7.93 -8.93
N ILE A 76 4.76 -7.24 -7.91
CA ILE A 76 4.04 -6.18 -7.22
C ILE A 76 4.86 -4.89 -7.29
N LEU A 77 4.18 -3.76 -7.26
CA LEU A 77 4.81 -2.45 -7.30
C LEU A 77 4.43 -1.72 -6.02
N CYS A 78 5.42 -1.38 -5.22
CA CYS A 78 5.21 -0.70 -3.94
C CYS A 78 5.61 0.76 -4.06
N GLY A 79 4.76 1.65 -3.58
CA GLY A 79 5.01 3.08 -3.61
C GLY A 79 4.87 3.70 -2.24
N LEU A 80 5.67 4.72 -1.98
CA LEU A 80 5.68 5.45 -0.71
C LEU A 80 5.96 6.91 -1.02
N GLY A 81 5.22 7.81 -0.42
CA GLY A 81 5.51 9.22 -0.62
C GLY A 81 4.65 10.14 0.21
N MET A 82 5.05 11.41 0.24
CA MET A 82 4.26 12.47 0.85
C MET A 82 3.37 13.04 -0.24
N VAL A 83 2.05 12.89 -0.08
CA VAL A 83 1.09 13.41 -1.07
C VAL A 83 0.65 14.83 -0.75
N SER A 84 0.88 15.26 0.49
CA SER A 84 0.69 16.64 0.90
C SER A 84 1.45 16.83 2.21
N ALA A 85 1.56 18.09 2.65
CA ALA A 85 2.16 18.37 3.95
C ALA A 85 1.33 17.68 5.01
N GLY A 86 1.95 16.77 5.75
CA GLY A 86 1.26 16.06 6.82
C GLY A 86 0.53 14.79 6.40
N CYS A 87 0.70 14.33 5.16
CA CYS A 87 0.06 13.09 4.72
C CYS A 87 1.07 12.19 4.01
N LEU A 88 1.32 11.04 4.61
CA LEU A 88 2.15 9.99 4.04
C LEU A 88 1.24 8.95 3.40
N ARG A 89 1.60 8.50 2.21
CA ARG A 89 0.80 7.51 1.48
C ARG A 89 1.65 6.30 1.11
N VAL A 90 1.08 5.12 1.32
CA VAL A 90 1.67 3.83 0.94
C VAL A 90 0.73 3.18 -0.07
N GLU A 91 1.27 2.62 -1.13
CA GLU A 91 0.50 1.92 -2.15
C GLU A 91 1.17 0.62 -2.53
N VAL A 92 0.35 -0.40 -2.81
CA VAL A 92 0.83 -1.64 -3.40
C VAL A 92 -0.07 -1.96 -4.59
N HIS A 93 0.54 -2.08 -5.76
CA HIS A 93 -0.14 -2.38 -7.01
C HIS A 93 0.20 -3.80 -7.44
N ASP A 94 -0.79 -4.52 -7.91
CA ASP A 94 -0.60 -5.84 -8.50
C ASP A 94 -0.90 -5.81 -10.00
N HIS A 95 -0.78 -6.95 -10.65
CA HIS A 95 -1.05 -7.09 -12.08
C HIS A 95 -2.27 -7.99 -12.32
N ASP A 96 -3.18 -8.06 -11.37
CA ASP A 96 -4.40 -8.84 -11.52
C ASP A 96 -5.45 -8.03 -12.29
N TYR A 97 -5.62 -8.35 -13.55
CA TYR A 97 -6.52 -7.63 -14.45
C TYR A 97 -7.97 -8.13 -14.39
N SER A 98 -8.24 -9.13 -13.56
CA SER A 98 -9.57 -9.73 -13.51
C SER A 98 -10.60 -8.88 -12.80
N GLY A 99 -10.17 -7.94 -11.97
CA GLY A 99 -11.05 -7.14 -11.13
C GLY A 99 -11.49 -7.83 -9.86
N ARG A 100 -11.16 -9.09 -9.67
CA ARG A 100 -11.56 -9.85 -8.48
C ARG A 100 -10.89 -9.34 -7.21
N GLY A 101 -9.71 -8.74 -7.35
CA GLY A 101 -8.99 -8.21 -6.21
C GLY A 101 -9.77 -7.14 -5.46
N LEU A 102 -10.61 -6.38 -6.17
CA LEU A 102 -11.43 -5.34 -5.56
C LEU A 102 -12.44 -5.94 -4.58
N ASP A 103 -13.02 -7.07 -4.93
CA ASP A 103 -14.00 -7.73 -4.08
C ASP A 103 -13.35 -8.39 -2.87
N ARG A 104 -12.11 -8.83 -3.00
CA ARG A 104 -11.38 -9.49 -1.93
C ARG A 104 -10.91 -8.55 -0.84
N CYS A 105 -11.03 -7.27 -1.06
CA CYS A 105 -10.56 -6.26 -0.12
C CYS A 105 -11.61 -5.83 0.89
N GLU A 106 -12.74 -6.53 0.95
CA GLU A 106 -13.76 -6.24 1.96
C GLU A 106 -13.38 -6.89 3.29
N PRO A 107 -13.27 -6.11 4.38
CA PRO A 107 -12.90 -6.65 5.68
C PRO A 107 -13.95 -7.64 6.20
N GLY A 108 -13.47 -8.68 6.84
CA GLY A 108 -14.33 -9.61 7.56
C GLY A 108 -14.89 -10.77 6.75
N LEU A 109 -14.61 -10.82 5.45
CA LEU A 109 -15.09 -11.90 4.60
C LEU A 109 -14.23 -13.14 4.64
N ASP A 110 -12.97 -12.98 4.96
CA ASP A 110 -11.99 -14.06 4.98
C ASP A 110 -11.14 -13.92 6.22
N ASP A 111 -10.87 -15.04 6.89
CA ASP A 111 -10.17 -15.02 8.18
C ASP A 111 -8.85 -14.26 8.15
N GLU A 112 -8.00 -14.55 7.17
CA GLU A 112 -6.68 -13.95 7.15
C GLU A 112 -6.63 -12.65 6.40
N SER A 113 -7.19 -12.59 5.20
CA SER A 113 -7.18 -11.35 4.43
C SER A 113 -8.07 -10.31 5.08
N GLY A 114 -9.22 -10.70 5.63
CA GLY A 114 -10.10 -9.77 6.34
C GLY A 114 -9.39 -9.18 7.56
N ARG A 115 -8.59 -9.99 8.24
CA ARG A 115 -7.86 -9.54 9.42
C ARG A 115 -6.80 -8.51 9.05
N GLY A 116 -6.05 -8.73 7.97
CA GLY A 116 -5.03 -7.80 7.51
C GLY A 116 -5.63 -6.45 7.13
N LEU A 117 -6.74 -6.47 6.39
CA LEU A 117 -7.40 -5.23 5.99
C LEU A 117 -8.11 -4.54 7.13
N LEU A 118 -8.58 -5.29 8.13
CA LEU A 118 -9.10 -4.69 9.35
C LEU A 118 -8.01 -3.90 10.07
N LEU A 119 -6.81 -4.46 10.13
CA LEU A 119 -5.68 -3.77 10.75
C LEU A 119 -5.36 -2.49 9.99
N VAL A 120 -5.35 -2.54 8.66
CA VAL A 120 -5.13 -1.35 7.83
C VAL A 120 -6.20 -0.30 8.14
N GLY A 121 -7.46 -0.70 8.23
CA GLY A 121 -8.55 0.21 8.52
C GLY A 121 -8.46 0.85 9.90
N GLN A 122 -7.88 0.15 10.86
CA GLN A 122 -7.69 0.69 12.21
C GLN A 122 -6.50 1.65 12.27
N LEU A 123 -5.47 1.37 11.51
CA LEU A 123 -4.21 2.11 11.56
C LEU A 123 -4.19 3.32 10.64
N ALA A 124 -4.75 3.19 9.47
CA ALA A 124 -4.69 4.22 8.43
C ALA A 124 -5.69 5.34 8.70
N ASP A 125 -5.29 6.56 8.32
CA ASP A 125 -6.21 7.70 8.31
C ASP A 125 -7.29 7.52 7.24
N ALA A 126 -6.89 6.98 6.10
CA ALA A 126 -7.81 6.59 5.03
C ALA A 126 -7.17 5.45 4.25
N TRP A 127 -7.98 4.63 3.58
CA TRP A 127 -7.46 3.58 2.70
C TRP A 127 -8.52 3.25 1.65
N GLY A 128 -8.08 2.60 0.58
CA GLY A 128 -9.01 2.21 -0.46
C GLY A 128 -8.35 1.33 -1.49
N VAL A 129 -9.14 0.95 -2.49
CA VAL A 129 -8.71 0.11 -3.60
C VAL A 129 -9.18 0.75 -4.89
N ASP A 130 -8.26 0.93 -5.84
CA ASP A 130 -8.56 1.49 -7.14
C ASP A 130 -7.95 0.62 -8.22
N ARG A 131 -8.33 0.87 -9.46
CA ARG A 131 -7.64 0.30 -10.60
C ARG A 131 -6.30 1.00 -10.75
N SER A 132 -5.23 0.24 -10.90
CA SER A 132 -3.91 0.80 -11.07
C SER A 132 -3.73 1.37 -12.48
N ARG A 133 -3.30 2.62 -12.57
CA ARG A 133 -2.94 3.24 -13.84
C ARG A 133 -1.53 2.86 -14.28
N LEU A 134 -0.74 2.34 -13.34
CA LEU A 134 0.65 1.97 -13.62
C LEU A 134 0.76 0.53 -14.09
N THR A 135 -0.05 -0.37 -13.56
CA THR A 135 0.04 -1.78 -13.89
C THR A 135 -1.17 -2.29 -14.66
N GLY A 136 -2.31 -1.61 -14.56
CA GLY A 136 -3.57 -2.10 -15.10
C GLY A 136 -4.31 -3.05 -14.18
N GLY A 137 -3.68 -3.46 -13.09
CA GLY A 137 -4.30 -4.30 -12.07
C GLY A 137 -4.95 -3.47 -10.97
N ASN A 138 -4.75 -3.89 -9.73
CA ASN A 138 -5.33 -3.21 -8.57
C ASN A 138 -4.28 -2.40 -7.83
N ALA A 139 -4.70 -1.28 -7.26
CA ALA A 139 -3.89 -0.47 -6.38
C ALA A 139 -4.59 -0.38 -5.03
N VAL A 140 -3.98 -0.93 -4.00
CA VAL A 140 -4.46 -0.78 -2.62
C VAL A 140 -3.59 0.27 -1.96
N TRP A 141 -4.20 1.27 -1.37
CA TRP A 141 -3.47 2.40 -0.81
C TRP A 141 -3.97 2.70 0.60
N ALA A 142 -3.10 3.33 1.36
CA ALA A 142 -3.41 3.77 2.72
C ALA A 142 -2.63 5.03 3.03
N THR A 143 -3.20 5.90 3.84
CA THR A 143 -2.55 7.14 4.26
C THR A 143 -2.40 7.18 5.77
N LEU A 144 -1.35 7.87 6.19
CA LEU A 144 -1.08 8.16 7.60
C LEU A 144 -0.90 9.66 7.75
N ARG A 145 -1.40 10.18 8.84
CA ARG A 145 -1.20 11.58 9.17
C ARG A 145 0.17 11.75 9.85
N VAL A 146 0.92 12.68 9.34
CA VAL A 146 2.27 12.96 9.85
C VAL A 146 2.23 13.95 11.01
#